data_2df17963e711b9092702c4079e97ed43
#
_entry.id   2df17963e711b9092702c4079e97ed43
#
_cell.length_a   1.000
_cell.length_b   1.000
_cell.length_c   1.000
_cell.angle_alpha   90.00
_cell.angle_beta   90.00
_cell.angle_gamma   90.00
#
_symmetry.space_group_name_H-M   'P 1'
#
loop_
_entity.id
_entity.type
_entity.pdbx_description
1 polymer ?
#
loop_
_entity_poly.entity_id
_entity_poly.type
_entity_poly.pdbx_seq_one_letter_code
_entity_poly.pdbx_strand_id
1 'polypeptide(L)'
;GCTALVSLRCAKNSLTAIDVSGCPLLEELDGTNCGISGLDVSGCYSLRRLLCGYNSLTELGLSSCPYLTELNVPYNGLGTLDISSCMALTDLNCAENRLEKLDMAGREGLRMLFCYGNRLSVLDLSKCSSLTLVNCGANELTRLDLSGCEKLGRLYCYDNRLETLDLSDFA
;
A
#
# COMPACT_ATOMS: atom_id res chain seq x y z
N GLY A 1 9.17 -21.34 14.52
CA GLY A 1 8.28 -20.88 13.46
C GLY A 1 7.32 -21.96 12.97
N CYS A 2 6.16 -21.56 12.48
CA CYS A 2 5.17 -22.46 11.88
C CYS A 2 5.47 -22.63 10.39
N THR A 3 6.43 -23.48 10.03
CA THR A 3 6.95 -23.59 8.65
C THR A 3 5.94 -24.08 7.62
N ALA A 4 4.83 -24.69 8.05
CA ALA A 4 3.74 -25.16 7.19
C ALA A 4 2.53 -24.21 7.17
N LEU A 5 2.59 -23.05 7.87
CA LEU A 5 1.48 -22.12 7.94
C LEU A 5 1.32 -21.39 6.61
N VAL A 6 0.11 -21.46 6.02
CA VAL A 6 -0.23 -20.83 4.73
C VAL A 6 -1.10 -19.58 4.92
N SER A 7 -1.97 -19.58 5.93
CA SER A 7 -2.86 -18.44 6.20
C SER A 7 -2.95 -18.19 7.71
N LEU A 8 -2.80 -16.93 8.12
CA LEU A 8 -3.01 -16.47 9.48
C LEU A 8 -4.05 -15.34 9.45
N ARG A 9 -5.20 -15.57 10.06
CA ARG A 9 -6.24 -14.56 10.26
C ARG A 9 -6.46 -14.35 11.74
N CYS A 10 -5.96 -13.25 12.27
CA CYS A 10 -6.01 -12.93 13.68
C CYS A 10 -6.59 -11.52 13.94
N ALA A 11 -7.34 -10.99 12.98
CA ALA A 11 -7.97 -9.68 13.07
C ALA A 11 -8.85 -9.50 14.31
N LYS A 12 -8.98 -8.24 14.77
CA LYS A 12 -9.84 -7.85 15.91
C LYS A 12 -9.50 -8.57 17.22
N ASN A 13 -8.22 -8.73 17.50
CA ASN A 13 -7.70 -9.18 18.78
C ASN A 13 -6.98 -8.02 19.50
N SER A 14 -6.32 -8.29 20.62
CA SER A 14 -5.52 -7.31 21.36
C SER A 14 -4.03 -7.66 21.31
N LEU A 15 -3.55 -7.95 20.08
CA LEU A 15 -2.15 -8.28 19.86
C LEU A 15 -1.32 -6.99 19.80
N THR A 16 -0.17 -6.98 20.47
CA THR A 16 0.76 -5.83 20.40
C THR A 16 1.82 -5.99 19.32
N ALA A 17 2.11 -7.22 18.93
CA ALA A 17 3.05 -7.56 17.87
C ALA A 17 2.68 -8.89 17.21
N ILE A 18 3.11 -9.07 15.96
CA ILE A 18 3.06 -10.33 15.20
C ILE A 18 4.45 -10.58 14.63
N ASP A 19 5.00 -11.76 14.94
CA ASP A 19 6.24 -12.26 14.36
C ASP A 19 5.91 -13.53 13.57
N VAL A 20 6.01 -13.45 12.26
CA VAL A 20 5.84 -14.55 11.30
C VAL A 20 7.10 -14.79 10.46
N SER A 21 8.24 -14.28 10.89
CA SER A 21 9.54 -14.41 10.20
C SER A 21 9.94 -15.86 9.91
N GLY A 22 9.43 -16.82 10.71
CA GLY A 22 9.64 -18.25 10.51
C GLY A 22 8.55 -18.94 9.68
N CYS A 23 7.74 -18.25 8.87
CA CYS A 23 6.61 -18.81 8.12
C CYS A 23 6.80 -18.64 6.60
N PRO A 24 7.74 -19.36 5.94
CA PRO A 24 8.10 -19.13 4.54
C PRO A 24 6.97 -19.45 3.53
N LEU A 25 6.00 -20.28 3.93
CA LEU A 25 4.86 -20.66 3.09
C LEU A 25 3.62 -19.79 3.34
N LEU A 26 3.73 -18.75 4.21
CA LEU A 26 2.59 -17.88 4.50
C LEU A 26 2.22 -17.07 3.27
N GLU A 27 1.00 -17.25 2.76
CA GLU A 27 0.44 -16.55 1.62
C GLU A 27 -0.49 -15.41 2.03
N GLU A 28 -1.14 -15.52 3.18
CA GLU A 28 -2.09 -14.53 3.69
C GLU A 28 -1.87 -14.24 5.17
N LEU A 29 -1.75 -12.95 5.51
CA LEU A 29 -1.77 -12.44 6.88
C LEU A 29 -2.86 -11.39 7.02
N ASP A 30 -3.82 -11.63 7.91
CA ASP A 30 -4.80 -10.64 8.34
C ASP A 30 -4.66 -10.37 9.85
N GLY A 31 -4.02 -9.27 10.18
CA GLY A 31 -3.86 -8.70 11.52
C GLY A 31 -4.59 -7.37 11.68
N THR A 32 -5.68 -7.16 10.95
CA THR A 32 -6.46 -5.91 10.99
C THR A 32 -7.03 -5.64 12.37
N ASN A 33 -6.90 -4.38 12.83
CA ASN A 33 -7.51 -3.89 14.07
C ASN A 33 -7.14 -4.74 15.31
N CYS A 34 -5.84 -4.93 15.52
CA CYS A 34 -5.31 -5.68 16.64
C CYS A 34 -4.55 -4.82 17.67
N GLY A 35 -4.22 -3.54 17.33
CA GLY A 35 -3.36 -2.69 18.15
C GLY A 35 -1.86 -2.96 17.94
N ILE A 36 -1.49 -3.61 16.82
CA ILE A 36 -0.12 -4.02 16.51
C ILE A 36 0.76 -2.78 16.32
N SER A 37 1.91 -2.72 17.01
CA SER A 37 2.96 -1.74 16.81
C SER A 37 4.23 -2.33 16.18
N GLY A 38 4.37 -3.66 16.19
CA GLY A 38 5.47 -4.38 15.56
C GLY A 38 4.97 -5.54 14.68
N LEU A 39 5.48 -5.62 13.46
CA LEU A 39 5.16 -6.68 12.51
C LEU A 39 6.45 -7.09 11.77
N ASP A 40 6.85 -8.34 11.92
CA ASP A 40 7.98 -8.91 11.18
C ASP A 40 7.51 -9.97 10.18
N VAL A 41 7.65 -9.66 8.89
CA VAL A 41 7.34 -10.55 7.76
C VAL A 41 8.61 -10.91 6.96
N SER A 42 9.80 -10.75 7.54
CA SER A 42 11.09 -10.88 6.84
C SER A 42 11.34 -12.27 6.25
N GLY A 43 10.67 -13.31 6.75
CA GLY A 43 10.77 -14.70 6.24
C GLY A 43 9.58 -15.15 5.39
N CYS A 44 8.63 -14.26 5.08
CA CYS A 44 7.38 -14.63 4.41
C CYS A 44 7.52 -14.53 2.89
N TYR A 45 8.37 -15.35 2.29
CA TYR A 45 8.68 -15.29 0.85
C TYR A 45 7.50 -15.61 -0.08
N SER A 46 6.46 -16.30 0.42
CA SER A 46 5.26 -16.65 -0.35
C SER A 46 4.11 -15.65 -0.17
N LEU A 47 4.30 -14.56 0.61
CA LEU A 47 3.22 -13.67 0.99
C LEU A 47 2.63 -12.95 -0.22
N ARG A 48 1.29 -13.10 -0.37
CA ARG A 48 0.48 -12.52 -1.44
C ARG A 48 -0.47 -11.44 -0.94
N ARG A 49 -0.98 -11.61 0.28
CA ARG A 49 -1.96 -10.70 0.88
C ARG A 49 -1.53 -10.32 2.29
N LEU A 50 -1.36 -9.02 2.53
CA LEU A 50 -1.04 -8.46 3.84
C LEU A 50 -2.09 -7.42 4.21
N LEU A 51 -2.92 -7.75 5.20
CA LEU A 51 -4.00 -6.90 5.73
C LEU A 51 -3.68 -6.55 7.17
N CYS A 52 -3.21 -5.33 7.43
CA CYS A 52 -2.81 -4.85 8.76
C CYS A 52 -3.28 -3.40 9.00
N GLY A 53 -4.43 -3.02 8.43
CA GLY A 53 -5.05 -1.73 8.70
C GLY A 53 -5.54 -1.58 10.13
N TYR A 54 -5.76 -0.31 10.57
CA TYR A 54 -6.26 0.04 11.90
C TYR A 54 -5.36 -0.50 13.02
N ASN A 55 -4.07 -0.20 12.93
CA ASN A 55 -3.06 -0.59 13.89
C ASN A 55 -2.18 0.62 14.29
N SER A 56 -1.04 0.38 14.92
CA SER A 56 -0.12 1.42 15.37
C SER A 56 1.27 1.27 14.75
N LEU A 57 1.35 0.69 13.53
CA LEU A 57 2.61 0.49 12.83
C LEU A 57 3.23 1.85 12.45
N THR A 58 4.50 2.05 12.79
CA THR A 58 5.29 3.22 12.38
C THR A 58 6.29 2.88 11.26
N GLU A 59 6.57 1.60 11.08
CA GLU A 59 7.42 1.05 10.03
C GLU A 59 6.88 -0.28 9.53
N LEU A 60 7.24 -0.67 8.32
CA LEU A 60 6.86 -1.95 7.71
C LEU A 60 7.92 -2.38 6.68
N GLY A 61 8.64 -3.47 6.97
CA GLY A 61 9.63 -4.05 6.08
C GLY A 61 9.01 -5.07 5.12
N LEU A 62 9.12 -4.82 3.80
CA LEU A 62 8.54 -5.68 2.75
C LEU A 62 9.58 -6.28 1.80
N SER A 63 10.87 -6.17 2.12
CA SER A 63 11.96 -6.62 1.24
C SER A 63 11.91 -8.12 0.88
N SER A 64 11.25 -8.93 1.70
CA SER A 64 11.09 -10.38 1.50
C SER A 64 9.76 -10.79 0.87
N CYS A 65 8.97 -9.83 0.35
CA CYS A 65 7.61 -10.09 -0.15
C CYS A 65 7.46 -9.82 -1.67
N PRO A 66 8.23 -10.49 -2.56
CA PRO A 66 8.22 -10.18 -4.00
C PRO A 66 6.90 -10.57 -4.70
N TYR A 67 6.14 -11.49 -4.11
CA TYR A 67 4.87 -11.98 -4.67
C TYR A 67 3.64 -11.28 -4.09
N LEU A 68 3.84 -10.21 -3.29
CA LEU A 68 2.73 -9.48 -2.69
C LEU A 68 1.87 -8.83 -3.78
N THR A 69 0.59 -9.21 -3.83
CA THR A 69 -0.39 -8.69 -4.79
C THR A 69 -1.34 -7.70 -4.13
N GLU A 70 -1.65 -7.87 -2.84
CA GLU A 70 -2.53 -6.98 -2.08
C GLU A 70 -1.84 -6.53 -0.79
N LEU A 71 -1.66 -5.21 -0.65
CA LEU A 71 -1.18 -4.56 0.56
C LEU A 71 -2.25 -3.61 1.09
N ASN A 72 -2.79 -3.90 2.27
CA ASN A 72 -3.84 -3.09 2.90
C ASN A 72 -3.41 -2.73 4.33
N VAL A 73 -2.88 -1.51 4.49
CA VAL A 73 -2.31 -1.00 5.74
C VAL A 73 -2.82 0.41 6.10
N PRO A 74 -4.10 0.73 5.86
CA PRO A 74 -4.63 2.05 6.19
C PRO A 74 -4.73 2.26 7.70
N TYR A 75 -4.86 3.52 8.12
CA TYR A 75 -5.00 3.90 9.53
C TYR A 75 -3.90 3.32 10.41
N ASN A 76 -2.65 3.72 10.08
CA ASN A 76 -1.43 3.42 10.83
C ASN A 76 -0.62 4.71 11.03
N GLY A 77 0.62 4.60 11.50
CA GLY A 77 1.53 5.72 11.71
C GLY A 77 2.72 5.74 10.76
N LEU A 78 2.63 5.07 9.59
CA LEU A 78 3.74 4.91 8.67
C LEU A 78 4.23 6.26 8.12
N GLY A 79 5.48 6.62 8.42
CA GLY A 79 6.14 7.79 7.85
C GLY A 79 6.75 7.52 6.47
N THR A 80 7.10 6.28 6.21
CA THR A 80 7.63 5.78 4.93
C THR A 80 7.02 4.43 4.60
N LEU A 81 6.97 4.09 3.31
CA LEU A 81 6.53 2.78 2.82
C LEU A 81 7.36 2.43 1.58
N ASP A 82 8.29 1.50 1.75
CA ASP A 82 9.10 0.97 0.65
C ASP A 82 8.42 -0.27 0.07
N ILE A 83 7.90 -0.13 -1.15
CA ILE A 83 7.28 -1.21 -1.91
C ILE A 83 8.17 -1.68 -3.07
N SER A 84 9.42 -1.23 -3.17
CA SER A 84 10.32 -1.50 -4.31
C SER A 84 10.44 -2.98 -4.65
N SER A 85 10.43 -3.86 -3.65
CA SER A 85 10.49 -5.32 -3.82
C SER A 85 9.15 -5.95 -4.23
N CYS A 86 8.02 -5.24 -4.06
CA CYS A 86 6.67 -5.81 -4.29
C CYS A 86 6.24 -5.65 -5.75
N MET A 87 6.96 -6.26 -6.70
CA MET A 87 6.74 -6.07 -8.14
C MET A 87 5.41 -6.66 -8.65
N ALA A 88 4.80 -7.57 -7.90
CA ALA A 88 3.52 -8.19 -8.26
C ALA A 88 2.29 -7.41 -7.77
N LEU A 89 2.49 -6.22 -7.14
CA LEU A 89 1.42 -5.49 -6.47
C LEU A 89 0.36 -5.01 -7.47
N THR A 90 -0.90 -5.40 -7.21
CA THR A 90 -2.07 -4.99 -7.99
C THR A 90 -2.99 -4.05 -7.20
N ASP A 91 -3.01 -4.17 -5.88
CA ASP A 91 -3.91 -3.43 -5.00
C ASP A 91 -3.13 -2.88 -3.81
N LEU A 92 -3.07 -1.55 -3.70
CA LEU A 92 -2.40 -0.83 -2.62
C LEU A 92 -3.37 0.09 -1.90
N ASN A 93 -3.54 -0.16 -0.60
CA ASN A 93 -4.20 0.76 0.31
C ASN A 93 -3.26 1.12 1.46
N CYS A 94 -2.72 2.33 1.42
CA CYS A 94 -1.89 2.95 2.45
C CYS A 94 -2.50 4.27 2.96
N ALA A 95 -3.82 4.41 2.86
CA ALA A 95 -4.55 5.59 3.28
C ALA A 95 -4.41 5.88 4.78
N GLU A 96 -4.64 7.14 5.19
CA GLU A 96 -4.62 7.54 6.60
C GLU A 96 -3.34 7.10 7.32
N ASN A 97 -2.20 7.52 6.78
CA ASN A 97 -0.87 7.35 7.34
C ASN A 97 -0.16 8.72 7.43
N ARG A 98 1.18 8.72 7.47
CA ARG A 98 1.98 9.95 7.54
C ARG A 98 3.01 10.03 6.41
N LEU A 99 2.69 9.41 5.26
CA LEU A 99 3.63 9.30 4.14
C LEU A 99 3.85 10.68 3.50
N GLU A 100 5.11 11.08 3.39
CA GLU A 100 5.53 12.30 2.69
C GLU A 100 5.88 12.00 1.22
N LYS A 101 6.24 10.74 0.93
CA LYS A 101 6.58 10.25 -0.42
C LYS A 101 6.02 8.84 -0.62
N LEU A 102 5.67 8.55 -1.86
CA LEU A 102 5.27 7.21 -2.32
C LEU A 102 5.86 7.00 -3.72
N ASP A 103 6.85 6.11 -3.81
CA ASP A 103 7.49 5.77 -5.09
C ASP A 103 6.66 4.71 -5.82
N MET A 104 6.18 5.07 -7.02
CA MET A 104 5.35 4.21 -7.86
C MET A 104 6.12 3.61 -9.06
N ALA A 105 7.45 3.77 -9.11
CA ALA A 105 8.26 3.20 -10.17
C ALA A 105 8.10 1.67 -10.24
N GLY A 106 7.94 1.12 -11.45
CA GLY A 106 7.75 -0.31 -11.69
C GLY A 106 6.38 -0.86 -11.24
N ARG A 107 5.35 0.00 -11.14
CA ARG A 107 3.99 -0.39 -10.72
C ARG A 107 3.02 -0.46 -11.91
N GLU A 108 3.49 -0.88 -13.07
CA GLU A 108 2.66 -1.00 -14.28
C GLU A 108 1.45 -1.93 -14.08
N GLY A 109 1.58 -2.94 -13.18
CA GLY A 109 0.51 -3.88 -12.84
C GLY A 109 -0.50 -3.39 -11.83
N LEU A 110 -0.27 -2.23 -11.18
CA LEU A 110 -1.17 -1.72 -10.15
C LEU A 110 -2.51 -1.29 -10.74
N ARG A 111 -3.61 -1.76 -10.13
CA ARG A 111 -4.98 -1.53 -10.58
C ARG A 111 -5.75 -0.57 -9.68
N MET A 112 -5.51 -0.65 -8.38
CA MET A 112 -6.16 0.19 -7.39
C MET A 112 -5.14 0.81 -6.45
N LEU A 113 -5.25 2.13 -6.25
CA LEU A 113 -4.42 2.91 -5.33
C LEU A 113 -5.31 3.74 -4.41
N PHE A 114 -5.20 3.48 -3.10
CA PHE A 114 -5.76 4.32 -2.06
C PHE A 114 -4.62 4.85 -1.19
N CYS A 115 -4.27 6.13 -1.36
CA CYS A 115 -3.24 6.84 -0.59
C CYS A 115 -3.75 8.14 0.02
N TYR A 116 -5.08 8.30 0.15
CA TYR A 116 -5.70 9.49 0.75
C TYR A 116 -5.32 9.65 2.22
N GLY A 117 -5.43 10.88 2.75
CA GLY A 117 -5.14 11.15 4.16
C GLY A 117 -3.66 10.94 4.52
N ASN A 118 -2.74 11.41 3.66
CA ASN A 118 -1.30 11.38 3.87
C ASN A 118 -0.72 12.82 3.77
N ARG A 119 0.59 12.95 3.55
CA ARG A 119 1.30 14.22 3.40
C ARG A 119 2.07 14.31 2.08
N LEU A 120 1.55 13.63 1.05
CA LEU A 120 2.19 13.58 -0.25
C LEU A 120 2.15 14.96 -0.91
N SER A 121 3.30 15.49 -1.34
CA SER A 121 3.39 16.75 -2.08
C SER A 121 3.44 16.56 -3.59
N VAL A 122 3.89 15.41 -4.04
CA VAL A 122 3.95 14.99 -5.45
C VAL A 122 3.52 13.52 -5.54
N LEU A 123 2.76 13.17 -6.59
CA LEU A 123 2.44 11.80 -6.91
C LEU A 123 2.60 11.61 -8.43
N ASP A 124 3.58 10.78 -8.81
CA ASP A 124 3.86 10.43 -10.21
C ASP A 124 3.31 9.02 -10.49
N LEU A 125 2.26 8.95 -11.30
CA LEU A 125 1.62 7.70 -11.72
C LEU A 125 1.86 7.40 -13.21
N SER A 126 2.76 8.11 -13.86
CA SER A 126 3.01 8.03 -15.32
C SER A 126 3.39 6.64 -15.82
N LYS A 127 3.80 5.72 -14.92
CA LYS A 127 4.14 4.34 -15.26
C LYS A 127 3.08 3.31 -14.82
N CYS A 128 1.97 3.77 -14.24
CA CYS A 128 0.95 2.89 -13.67
C CYS A 128 -0.17 2.62 -14.69
N SER A 129 0.18 2.03 -15.84
CA SER A 129 -0.72 1.88 -17.00
C SER A 129 -1.93 0.95 -16.78
N SER A 130 -1.96 0.18 -15.68
CA SER A 130 -3.10 -0.68 -15.34
C SER A 130 -4.07 -0.04 -14.34
N LEU A 131 -3.82 1.17 -13.85
CA LEU A 131 -4.68 1.84 -12.87
C LEU A 131 -6.09 2.05 -13.43
N THR A 132 -7.07 1.62 -12.64
CA THR A 132 -8.50 1.82 -12.91
C THR A 132 -9.15 2.72 -11.86
N LEU A 133 -8.58 2.78 -10.66
CA LEU A 133 -9.05 3.60 -9.55
C LEU A 133 -7.88 4.19 -8.78
N VAL A 134 -7.92 5.50 -8.56
CA VAL A 134 -7.00 6.24 -7.68
C VAL A 134 -7.80 7.09 -6.71
N ASN A 135 -7.50 6.96 -5.43
CA ASN A 135 -7.93 7.91 -4.41
C ASN A 135 -6.69 8.47 -3.70
N CYS A 136 -6.31 9.69 -4.05
CA CYS A 136 -5.22 10.47 -3.47
C CYS A 136 -5.72 11.75 -2.78
N GLY A 137 -6.99 11.82 -2.40
CA GLY A 137 -7.58 12.95 -1.69
C GLY A 137 -6.93 13.23 -0.34
N ALA A 138 -7.18 14.40 0.24
CA ALA A 138 -6.67 14.80 1.55
C ALA A 138 -5.15 14.57 1.69
N ASN A 139 -4.38 15.19 0.78
CA ASN A 139 -2.92 15.23 0.77
C ASN A 139 -2.44 16.68 0.59
N GLU A 140 -1.15 16.86 0.29
CA GLU A 140 -0.55 18.18 0.03
C GLU A 140 -0.09 18.31 -1.43
N LEU A 141 -0.73 17.58 -2.36
CA LEU A 141 -0.29 17.48 -3.74
C LEU A 141 -0.34 18.84 -4.44
N THR A 142 0.81 19.27 -4.92
CA THR A 142 0.95 20.39 -5.86
C THR A 142 1.08 19.90 -7.30
N ARG A 143 1.46 18.62 -7.48
CA ARG A 143 1.58 17.95 -8.76
C ARG A 143 1.06 16.52 -8.68
N LEU A 144 0.23 16.16 -9.66
CA LEU A 144 -0.27 14.81 -9.92
C LEU A 144 -0.02 14.50 -11.40
N ASP A 145 0.82 13.49 -11.67
CA ASP A 145 1.12 13.04 -13.03
C ASP A 145 0.35 11.76 -13.33
N LEU A 146 -0.56 11.83 -14.28
CA LEU A 146 -1.43 10.72 -14.70
C LEU A 146 -1.12 10.26 -16.12
N SER A 147 -0.07 10.79 -16.75
CA SER A 147 0.31 10.40 -18.11
C SER A 147 0.52 8.89 -18.19
N GLY A 148 -0.06 8.24 -19.19
CA GLY A 148 -0.02 6.77 -19.32
C GLY A 148 -1.03 5.99 -18.47
N CYS A 149 -1.89 6.63 -17.66
CA CYS A 149 -2.97 5.97 -16.92
C CYS A 149 -4.24 5.80 -17.77
N GLU A 150 -4.14 5.33 -19.00
CA GLU A 150 -5.25 5.28 -19.99
C GLU A 150 -6.47 4.47 -19.54
N LYS A 151 -6.33 3.57 -18.56
CA LYS A 151 -7.42 2.74 -18.02
C LYS A 151 -8.11 3.35 -16.82
N LEU A 152 -7.70 4.56 -16.39
CA LEU A 152 -8.22 5.17 -15.18
C LEU A 152 -9.68 5.60 -15.36
N GLY A 153 -10.59 4.91 -14.67
CA GLY A 153 -12.02 5.18 -14.70
C GLY A 153 -12.54 5.98 -13.49
N ARG A 154 -11.76 6.04 -12.41
CA ARG A 154 -12.15 6.75 -11.19
C ARG A 154 -10.95 7.43 -10.56
N LEU A 155 -11.02 8.76 -10.42
CA LEU A 155 -10.03 9.59 -9.77
C LEU A 155 -10.68 10.41 -8.65
N TYR A 156 -10.16 10.29 -7.44
CA TYR A 156 -10.51 11.12 -6.30
C TYR A 156 -9.24 11.84 -5.82
N CYS A 157 -9.18 13.18 -6.06
CA CYS A 157 -8.03 14.04 -5.70
C CYS A 157 -8.45 15.30 -4.93
N TYR A 158 -9.58 15.22 -4.22
CA TYR A 158 -10.13 16.29 -3.37
C TYR A 158 -9.15 16.69 -2.24
N ASP A 159 -9.32 17.87 -1.67
CA ASP A 159 -8.52 18.37 -0.54
C ASP A 159 -7.00 18.23 -0.77
N ASN A 160 -6.52 18.86 -1.85
CA ASN A 160 -5.12 18.95 -2.22
C ASN A 160 -4.75 20.42 -2.54
N ARG A 161 -3.53 20.67 -3.06
CA ARG A 161 -3.02 22.00 -3.46
C ARG A 161 -2.76 22.06 -4.96
N LEU A 162 -3.52 21.29 -5.77
CA LEU A 162 -3.35 21.25 -7.22
C LEU A 162 -3.86 22.56 -7.83
N GLU A 163 -3.02 23.25 -8.60
CA GLU A 163 -3.40 24.43 -9.41
C GLU A 163 -3.84 24.00 -10.81
N THR A 164 -3.34 22.89 -11.30
CA THR A 164 -3.68 22.33 -12.62
C THR A 164 -3.87 20.82 -12.52
N LEU A 165 -4.73 20.28 -13.37
CA LEU A 165 -4.93 18.86 -13.55
C LEU A 165 -5.09 18.58 -15.05
N ASP A 166 -4.12 17.88 -15.63
CA ASP A 166 -4.16 17.49 -17.03
C ASP A 166 -4.85 16.12 -17.17
N LEU A 167 -5.93 16.09 -17.92
CA LEU A 167 -6.73 14.90 -18.23
C LEU A 167 -6.83 14.68 -19.75
N SER A 168 -5.95 15.29 -20.54
CA SER A 168 -5.99 15.24 -22.01
C SER A 168 -5.74 13.85 -22.58
N ASP A 169 -5.07 12.96 -21.83
CA ASP A 169 -4.81 11.57 -22.24
C ASP A 169 -6.01 10.62 -22.01
N PHE A 170 -7.11 11.13 -21.42
CA PHE A 170 -8.32 10.34 -21.16
C PHE A 170 -9.40 10.69 -22.19
N ALA A 171 -9.41 9.98 -23.31
CA ALA A 171 -10.38 10.16 -24.40
C ALA A 171 -11.43 9.03 -24.43
#